data_440250aefd22d9258c5398d44e8bf087
#
_entry.id   440250aefd22d9258c5398d44e8bf087
#
_cell.length_a   1.000
_cell.length_b   1.000
_cell.length_c   1.000
_cell.angle_alpha   90.00
_cell.angle_beta   90.00
_cell.angle_gamma   90.00
#
_symmetry.space_group_name_H-M   'P 1'
#
loop_
_entity.id
_entity.type
_entity.pdbx_description
1 polymer ?
#
loop_
_entity_poly.entity_id
_entity_poly.type
_entity_poly.pdbx_seq_one_letter_code
_entity_poly.pdbx_strand_id
1 'polypeptide(L)'
;MEKLLIKGGKSLRGTIKCAGAKNAALPMIAATILSSENVILKNLPYLQDITTMFELLGSMGAKIVLNENMDFDISSNNLDDTEARYELVKTMRASILVLGPLVARYGRARIALPGGCAIGSRPVNFHLDALEQLGAKIILRNGYIEATANELVGTKIKFDGITVTGTENIMMAACLAKGTTYLTNVAKEPEIEDLANLLNAMWADVQGAGTDEIVINGVSNLHGTSFSIPADRIEAGTYLVAAAVTRGNVNVDGINPERLSKVIQKLEESGADISMTNNSIALSMENSELKPVDITTAPFPEFPTDMQAQFSVMNAIAKGTSNIYETVFENRFMHIQELNRMGCDIEINGNQAVIKGVKSLYGAEVMATDLRASASLILAGLCAEGQTTVSRIYHIDRGYERIEEKLNYLGAEILRLPS
;
A
#
# COMPACT_ATOMS: atom_id res chain seq x y z
N MET A 1 8.49 16.31 17.21
CA MET A 1 7.74 15.37 16.34
C MET A 1 6.28 15.37 16.74
N GLU A 2 5.35 15.45 15.81
CA GLU A 2 3.91 15.43 16.13
C GLU A 2 3.47 14.11 16.75
N LYS A 3 2.34 14.15 17.48
CA LYS A 3 1.70 13.00 18.13
C LYS A 3 0.17 13.10 18.02
N LEU A 4 -0.52 11.97 18.08
CA LEU A 4 -1.97 11.93 18.18
C LEU A 4 -2.39 11.65 19.63
N LEU A 5 -3.33 12.43 20.12
CA LEU A 5 -4.03 12.19 21.38
C LEU A 5 -5.44 11.70 21.06
N ILE A 6 -5.78 10.50 21.50
CA ILE A 6 -7.02 9.81 21.18
C ILE A 6 -7.80 9.59 22.47
N LYS A 7 -9.05 10.04 22.52
CA LYS A 7 -9.97 9.72 23.60
C LYS A 7 -10.94 8.63 23.14
N GLY A 8 -10.85 7.47 23.73
CA GLY A 8 -11.64 6.32 23.36
C GLY A 8 -13.08 6.34 23.85
N GLY A 9 -13.83 5.30 23.48
CA GLY A 9 -15.18 5.04 24.01
C GLY A 9 -16.33 5.64 23.19
N LYS A 10 -16.08 6.24 22.02
CA LYS A 10 -17.14 6.72 21.12
C LYS A 10 -17.39 5.77 19.96
N SER A 11 -18.66 5.46 19.69
CA SER A 11 -19.07 4.71 18.50
C SER A 11 -18.97 5.59 17.26
N LEU A 12 -18.30 5.09 16.22
CA LEU A 12 -18.18 5.80 14.94
C LEU A 12 -19.45 5.65 14.11
N ARG A 13 -19.89 6.73 13.48
CA ARG A 13 -21.11 6.73 12.64
C ARG A 13 -20.98 7.69 11.48
N GLY A 14 -21.52 7.33 10.33
CA GLY A 14 -21.60 8.19 9.17
C GLY A 14 -21.03 7.57 7.90
N THR A 15 -20.81 8.42 6.90
CA THR A 15 -20.27 8.03 5.60
C THR A 15 -18.91 8.67 5.41
N ILE A 16 -17.94 7.88 4.91
CA ILE A 16 -16.58 8.36 4.63
C ILE A 16 -16.15 7.94 3.21
N LYS A 17 -15.37 8.78 2.56
CA LYS A 17 -14.74 8.47 1.27
C LYS A 17 -13.25 8.23 1.46
N CYS A 18 -12.73 7.14 0.88
CA CYS A 18 -11.32 6.84 0.89
C CYS A 18 -10.53 7.72 -0.08
N ALA A 19 -9.29 8.00 0.25
CA ALA A 19 -8.32 8.59 -0.65
C ALA A 19 -7.91 7.59 -1.75
N GLY A 20 -7.19 8.06 -2.75
CA GLY A 20 -6.58 7.18 -3.74
C GLY A 20 -5.59 6.20 -3.12
N ALA A 21 -5.50 5.01 -3.70
CA ALA A 21 -4.64 3.94 -3.20
C ALA A 21 -3.16 4.30 -3.35
N LYS A 22 -2.44 4.38 -2.23
CA LYS A 22 -0.98 4.61 -2.24
C LYS A 22 -0.23 3.59 -3.08
N ASN A 23 -0.58 2.32 -2.91
CA ASN A 23 0.11 1.22 -3.58
C ASN A 23 -0.15 1.19 -5.10
N ALA A 24 -1.25 1.79 -5.58
CA ALA A 24 -1.48 2.02 -7.01
C ALA A 24 -0.80 3.33 -7.50
N ALA A 25 -0.82 4.38 -6.68
CA ALA A 25 -0.30 5.69 -7.05
C ALA A 25 1.22 5.68 -7.31
N LEU A 26 2.00 5.01 -6.47
CA LEU A 26 3.47 5.00 -6.58
C LEU A 26 3.96 4.37 -7.90
N PRO A 27 3.53 3.17 -8.34
CA PRO A 27 3.91 2.65 -9.64
C PRO A 27 3.34 3.47 -10.81
N MET A 28 2.15 4.07 -10.67
CA MET A 28 1.57 4.93 -11.69
C MET A 28 2.35 6.24 -11.88
N ILE A 29 2.88 6.83 -10.80
CA ILE A 29 3.78 7.97 -10.88
C ILE A 29 5.09 7.56 -11.57
N ALA A 30 5.66 6.40 -11.24
CA ALA A 30 6.85 5.89 -11.93
C ALA A 30 6.60 5.61 -13.42
N ALA A 31 5.40 5.12 -13.78
CA ALA A 31 5.01 4.87 -15.17
C ALA A 31 5.01 6.14 -16.04
N THR A 32 4.84 7.33 -15.46
CA THR A 32 4.90 8.60 -16.22
C THR A 32 6.26 8.84 -16.88
N ILE A 33 7.32 8.19 -16.39
CA ILE A 33 8.66 8.22 -17.00
C ILE A 33 8.63 7.65 -18.44
N LEU A 34 7.73 6.71 -18.73
CA LEU A 34 7.68 6.00 -20.02
C LEU A 34 7.19 6.86 -21.18
N SER A 35 6.54 8.01 -20.92
CA SER A 35 6.05 8.90 -21.96
C SER A 35 6.79 10.24 -22.00
N SER A 36 6.95 10.82 -23.20
CA SER A 36 7.39 12.22 -23.38
C SER A 36 6.23 13.21 -23.28
N GLU A 37 5.01 12.74 -23.34
CA GLU A 37 3.80 13.55 -23.22
C GLU A 37 3.35 13.65 -21.76
N ASN A 38 2.51 14.63 -21.46
CA ASN A 38 2.00 14.85 -20.11
C ASN A 38 1.02 13.75 -19.70
N VAL A 39 1.19 13.24 -18.47
CA VAL A 39 0.25 12.33 -17.83
C VAL A 39 -0.43 13.05 -16.68
N ILE A 40 -1.76 13.07 -16.66
CA ILE A 40 -2.55 13.68 -15.60
C ILE A 40 -3.05 12.58 -14.66
N LEU A 41 -2.59 12.61 -13.41
CA LEU A 41 -3.05 11.70 -12.37
C LEU A 41 -4.02 12.40 -11.42
N LYS A 42 -5.24 11.85 -11.32
CA LYS A 42 -6.34 12.35 -10.48
C LYS A 42 -6.45 11.50 -9.21
N ASN A 43 -7.07 12.07 -8.18
CA ASN A 43 -7.33 11.38 -6.91
C ASN A 43 -6.05 10.82 -6.27
N LEU A 44 -4.91 11.50 -6.40
CA LEU A 44 -3.68 11.14 -5.69
C LEU A 44 -3.82 11.46 -4.21
N PRO A 45 -3.45 10.55 -3.31
CA PRO A 45 -3.51 10.81 -1.87
C PRO A 45 -2.38 11.75 -1.41
N TYR A 46 -2.67 12.63 -0.47
CA TYR A 46 -1.68 13.50 0.16
C TYR A 46 -0.87 12.73 1.22
N LEU A 47 0.16 12.02 0.77
CA LEU A 47 0.99 11.16 1.61
C LEU A 47 2.47 11.50 1.45
N GLN A 48 3.25 11.30 2.52
CA GLN A 48 4.68 11.54 2.48
C GLN A 48 5.40 10.74 1.39
N ASP A 49 4.99 9.48 1.15
CA ASP A 49 5.60 8.64 0.11
C ASP A 49 5.31 9.19 -1.31
N ILE A 50 4.15 9.80 -1.54
CA ILE A 50 3.81 10.47 -2.82
C ILE A 50 4.71 11.70 -3.03
N THR A 51 4.86 12.53 -2.00
CA THR A 51 5.78 13.69 -2.03
C THR A 51 7.21 13.26 -2.32
N THR A 52 7.69 12.20 -1.66
CA THR A 52 9.04 11.66 -1.90
C THR A 52 9.21 11.14 -3.33
N MET A 53 8.19 10.50 -3.93
CA MET A 53 8.24 10.06 -5.32
C MET A 53 8.29 11.26 -6.28
N PHE A 54 7.54 12.33 -6.00
CA PHE A 54 7.61 13.57 -6.76
C PHE A 54 8.96 14.27 -6.64
N GLU A 55 9.54 14.32 -5.45
CA GLU A 55 10.89 14.84 -5.24
C GLU A 55 11.92 14.03 -6.01
N LEU A 56 11.77 12.70 -6.06
CA LEU A 56 12.63 11.81 -6.82
C LEU A 56 12.54 12.10 -8.32
N LEU A 57 11.33 12.12 -8.90
CA LEU A 57 11.15 12.43 -10.32
C LEU A 57 11.58 13.87 -10.65
N GLY A 58 11.26 14.83 -9.79
CA GLY A 58 11.68 16.22 -9.94
C GLY A 58 13.20 16.38 -9.92
N SER A 59 13.92 15.63 -9.07
CA SER A 59 15.39 15.62 -9.05
C SER A 59 16.02 15.06 -10.33
N MET A 60 15.27 14.26 -11.10
CA MET A 60 15.66 13.72 -12.39
C MET A 60 15.31 14.66 -13.57
N GLY A 61 14.56 15.76 -13.32
CA GLY A 61 14.18 16.73 -14.35
C GLY A 61 12.70 16.67 -14.74
N ALA A 62 11.87 15.82 -14.12
CA ALA A 62 10.43 15.82 -14.37
C ALA A 62 9.79 17.10 -13.82
N LYS A 63 8.80 17.63 -14.56
CA LYS A 63 7.98 18.76 -14.13
C LYS A 63 6.65 18.23 -13.58
N ILE A 64 6.34 18.58 -12.33
CA ILE A 64 5.11 18.19 -11.65
C ILE A 64 4.34 19.45 -11.27
N VAL A 65 3.10 19.55 -11.70
CA VAL A 65 2.23 20.73 -11.46
C VAL A 65 0.89 20.27 -10.89
N LEU A 66 0.51 20.81 -9.76
CA LEU A 66 -0.84 20.68 -9.23
C LEU A 66 -1.74 21.68 -9.95
N ASN A 67 -2.77 21.21 -10.65
CA ASN A 67 -3.69 22.06 -11.39
C ASN A 67 -4.88 22.55 -10.51
N GLU A 68 -5.73 23.39 -11.08
CA GLU A 68 -6.88 23.98 -10.39
C GLU A 68 -7.91 22.94 -9.91
N ASN A 69 -7.95 21.77 -10.54
CA ASN A 69 -8.84 20.66 -10.15
C ASN A 69 -8.23 19.75 -9.09
N MET A 70 -7.07 20.11 -8.52
CA MET A 70 -6.30 19.28 -7.59
C MET A 70 -5.78 17.97 -8.21
N ASP A 71 -5.62 17.93 -9.55
CA ASP A 71 -4.98 16.83 -10.26
C ASP A 71 -3.50 17.18 -10.51
N PHE A 72 -2.66 16.16 -10.58
CA PHE A 72 -1.24 16.32 -10.85
C PHE A 72 -0.93 16.11 -12.34
N ASP A 73 -0.41 17.14 -12.99
CA ASP A 73 0.11 17.11 -14.35
C ASP A 73 1.61 16.83 -14.31
N ILE A 74 2.04 15.68 -14.84
CA ILE A 74 3.42 15.18 -14.74
C ILE A 74 3.99 15.09 -16.16
N SER A 75 5.08 15.81 -16.39
CA SER A 75 5.83 15.82 -17.64
C SER A 75 7.23 15.30 -17.43
N SER A 76 7.56 14.16 -18.05
CA SER A 76 8.90 13.56 -18.07
C SER A 76 9.69 13.82 -19.37
N ASN A 77 9.27 14.84 -20.13
CA ASN A 77 9.89 15.15 -21.43
C ASN A 77 11.37 15.58 -21.30
N ASN A 78 11.69 16.34 -20.27
CA ASN A 78 13.04 16.90 -20.03
C ASN A 78 13.79 16.17 -18.91
N LEU A 79 13.50 14.87 -18.70
CA LEU A 79 14.23 14.08 -17.73
C LEU A 79 15.65 13.85 -18.24
N ASP A 80 16.63 14.43 -17.58
CA ASP A 80 18.05 14.48 -17.98
C ASP A 80 18.97 13.67 -17.04
N ASP A 81 18.52 13.40 -15.80
CA ASP A 81 19.21 12.54 -14.85
C ASP A 81 18.47 11.20 -14.69
N THR A 82 19.21 10.10 -14.70
CA THR A 82 18.69 8.73 -14.48
C THR A 82 19.19 8.12 -13.17
N GLU A 83 19.61 8.97 -12.22
CA GLU A 83 20.10 8.55 -10.91
C GLU A 83 19.06 8.78 -9.80
N ALA A 84 18.67 7.71 -9.12
CA ALA A 84 17.92 7.76 -7.87
C ALA A 84 18.90 7.74 -6.68
N ARG A 85 19.12 8.91 -6.07
CA ARG A 85 20.15 9.11 -5.03
C ARG A 85 19.73 8.52 -3.70
N TYR A 86 20.71 8.06 -2.92
CA TYR A 86 20.53 7.40 -1.63
C TYR A 86 19.64 8.20 -0.67
N GLU A 87 19.77 9.54 -0.63
CA GLU A 87 19.04 10.39 0.32
C GLU A 87 17.50 10.29 0.16
N LEU A 88 17.00 10.09 -1.05
CA LEU A 88 15.58 9.90 -1.34
C LEU A 88 15.18 8.42 -1.23
N VAL A 89 16.01 7.52 -1.77
CA VAL A 89 15.72 6.08 -1.79
C VAL A 89 15.66 5.47 -0.39
N LYS A 90 16.53 5.92 0.54
CA LYS A 90 16.56 5.40 1.93
C LYS A 90 15.25 5.60 2.68
N THR A 91 14.46 6.59 2.32
CA THR A 91 13.20 6.95 3.00
C THR A 91 12.01 6.22 2.43
N MET A 92 12.07 5.81 1.15
CA MET A 92 10.96 5.18 0.44
C MET A 92 11.44 4.01 -0.44
N ARG A 93 11.18 2.80 -0.02
CA ARG A 93 11.57 1.59 -0.75
C ARG A 93 10.99 1.50 -2.17
N ALA A 94 9.78 2.04 -2.38
CA ALA A 94 9.12 2.08 -3.69
C ALA A 94 9.90 2.88 -4.76
N SER A 95 10.96 3.60 -4.38
CA SER A 95 11.89 4.26 -5.31
C SER A 95 12.51 3.29 -6.33
N ILE A 96 12.56 1.98 -6.02
CA ILE A 96 13.00 0.95 -6.96
C ILE A 96 12.12 0.87 -8.23
N LEU A 97 10.87 1.33 -8.17
CA LEU A 97 9.91 1.29 -9.28
C LEU A 97 10.33 2.15 -10.48
N VAL A 98 11.23 3.12 -10.31
CA VAL A 98 11.74 3.91 -11.43
C VAL A 98 12.77 3.16 -12.26
N LEU A 99 13.31 2.02 -11.76
CA LEU A 99 14.38 1.26 -12.42
C LEU A 99 13.98 0.76 -13.82
N GLY A 100 12.84 0.04 -13.92
CA GLY A 100 12.34 -0.49 -15.18
C GLY A 100 12.04 0.60 -16.21
N PRO A 101 11.22 1.61 -15.87
CA PRO A 101 10.93 2.74 -16.76
C PRO A 101 12.18 3.49 -17.26
N LEU A 102 13.17 3.74 -16.40
CA LEU A 102 14.40 4.42 -16.79
C LEU A 102 15.22 3.59 -17.77
N VAL A 103 15.42 2.29 -17.49
CA VAL A 103 16.16 1.40 -18.40
C VAL A 103 15.40 1.27 -19.72
N ALA A 104 14.08 1.12 -19.69
CA ALA A 104 13.29 0.93 -20.90
C ALA A 104 13.33 2.16 -21.82
N ARG A 105 13.22 3.38 -21.27
CA ARG A 105 13.17 4.61 -22.07
C ARG A 105 14.53 5.21 -22.36
N TYR A 106 15.46 5.18 -21.39
CA TYR A 106 16.76 5.88 -21.50
C TYR A 106 17.95 4.93 -21.68
N GLY A 107 17.73 3.61 -21.66
CA GLY A 107 18.78 2.61 -21.79
C GLY A 107 19.73 2.54 -20.60
N ARG A 108 19.48 3.30 -19.52
CA ARG A 108 20.32 3.32 -18.32
C ARG A 108 19.55 3.80 -17.09
N ALA A 109 19.95 3.27 -15.94
CA ALA A 109 19.50 3.74 -14.63
C ALA A 109 20.59 3.50 -13.58
N ARG A 110 20.68 4.38 -12.59
CA ARG A 110 21.53 4.23 -11.42
C ARG A 110 20.71 4.47 -10.16
N ILE A 111 20.37 3.41 -9.43
CA ILE A 111 19.46 3.48 -8.30
C ILE A 111 20.19 3.05 -7.03
N ALA A 112 20.16 3.87 -5.98
CA ALA A 112 20.69 3.44 -4.68
C ALA A 112 19.91 2.21 -4.19
N LEU A 113 20.62 1.24 -3.62
CA LEU A 113 19.97 0.08 -3.01
C LEU A 113 19.04 0.56 -1.89
N PRO A 114 17.77 0.20 -1.92
CA PRO A 114 16.86 0.58 -0.85
C PRO A 114 17.32 -0.04 0.46
N GLY A 115 17.27 0.74 1.54
CA GLY A 115 17.59 0.28 2.89
C GLY A 115 16.71 -0.89 3.35
N GLY A 116 17.10 -1.55 4.43
CA GLY A 116 16.31 -2.61 5.04
C GLY A 116 14.90 -2.16 5.42
N CYS A 117 13.95 -3.08 5.41
CA CYS A 117 12.58 -2.82 5.85
C CYS A 117 12.38 -3.39 7.25
N ALA A 118 11.74 -2.63 8.14
CA ALA A 118 11.47 -3.07 9.52
C ALA A 118 10.60 -4.34 9.58
N ILE A 119 9.71 -4.54 8.60
CA ILE A 119 8.75 -5.66 8.58
C ILE A 119 9.30 -6.95 7.95
N GLY A 120 10.49 -6.93 7.31
CA GLY A 120 11.10 -8.14 6.74
C GLY A 120 12.00 -7.89 5.54
N SER A 121 12.66 -8.97 5.09
CA SER A 121 13.46 -8.95 3.89
C SER A 121 12.57 -8.79 2.65
N ARG A 122 12.97 -7.88 1.76
CA ARG A 122 12.32 -7.66 0.48
C ARG A 122 13.41 -7.59 -0.58
N PRO A 123 13.89 -8.74 -1.04
CA PRO A 123 15.00 -8.77 -1.98
C PRO A 123 14.63 -8.08 -3.29
N VAL A 124 15.56 -7.26 -3.81
CA VAL A 124 15.40 -6.58 -5.11
C VAL A 124 15.83 -7.46 -6.28
N ASN A 125 16.40 -8.64 -6.00
CA ASN A 125 16.90 -9.57 -7.02
C ASN A 125 15.82 -9.98 -8.03
N PHE A 126 14.54 -10.16 -7.63
CA PHE A 126 13.48 -10.43 -8.60
C PHE A 126 13.35 -9.36 -9.70
N HIS A 127 13.59 -8.08 -9.34
CA HIS A 127 13.63 -6.99 -10.32
C HIS A 127 14.84 -7.12 -11.25
N LEU A 128 16.01 -7.41 -10.66
CA LEU A 128 17.29 -7.44 -11.37
C LEU A 128 17.34 -8.63 -12.33
N ASP A 129 17.03 -9.83 -11.83
CA ASP A 129 17.03 -11.07 -12.60
C ASP A 129 16.06 -10.99 -13.79
N ALA A 130 14.90 -10.38 -13.61
CA ALA A 130 13.93 -10.21 -14.68
C ALA A 130 14.36 -9.14 -15.71
N LEU A 131 15.00 -8.04 -15.29
CA LEU A 131 15.59 -7.06 -16.21
C LEU A 131 16.76 -7.64 -17.01
N GLU A 132 17.59 -8.49 -16.39
CA GLU A 132 18.66 -9.20 -17.10
C GLU A 132 18.11 -10.15 -18.16
N GLN A 133 17.00 -10.84 -17.87
CA GLN A 133 16.29 -11.68 -18.86
C GLN A 133 15.72 -10.86 -20.03
N LEU A 134 15.33 -9.59 -19.80
CA LEU A 134 14.97 -8.65 -20.87
C LEU A 134 16.19 -8.10 -21.65
N GLY A 135 17.42 -8.43 -21.25
CA GLY A 135 18.66 -8.01 -21.93
C GLY A 135 19.39 -6.84 -21.29
N ALA A 136 19.00 -6.39 -20.10
CA ALA A 136 19.75 -5.39 -19.37
C ALA A 136 21.04 -6.00 -18.78
N LYS A 137 22.10 -5.21 -18.73
CA LYS A 137 23.32 -5.51 -17.97
C LYS A 137 23.23 -4.82 -16.61
N ILE A 138 23.35 -5.58 -15.54
CA ILE A 138 23.25 -5.08 -14.17
C ILE A 138 24.57 -5.24 -13.43
N ILE A 139 24.99 -4.19 -12.73
CA ILE A 139 26.19 -4.16 -11.88
C ILE A 139 25.78 -3.58 -10.52
N LEU A 140 26.08 -4.31 -9.47
CA LEU A 140 25.97 -3.80 -8.09
C LEU A 140 27.32 -3.20 -7.67
N ARG A 141 27.33 -1.89 -7.46
CA ARG A 141 28.57 -1.18 -7.13
C ARG A 141 28.33 -0.03 -6.17
N ASN A 142 29.14 0.05 -5.11
CA ASN A 142 29.13 1.15 -4.13
C ASN A 142 27.73 1.42 -3.52
N GLY A 143 26.92 0.38 -3.30
CA GLY A 143 25.56 0.50 -2.78
C GLY A 143 24.52 0.97 -3.81
N TYR A 144 24.85 0.91 -5.10
CA TYR A 144 23.94 1.24 -6.21
C TYR A 144 23.73 0.05 -7.14
N ILE A 145 22.55 0.02 -7.74
CA ILE A 145 22.21 -0.79 -8.92
C ILE A 145 22.50 0.08 -10.14
N GLU A 146 23.45 -0.33 -10.97
CA GLU A 146 23.74 0.28 -12.27
C GLU A 146 23.20 -0.65 -13.35
N ALA A 147 22.16 -0.23 -14.06
CA ALA A 147 21.52 -0.99 -15.12
C ALA A 147 21.68 -0.29 -16.46
N THR A 148 22.06 -1.04 -17.50
CA THR A 148 22.21 -0.52 -18.87
C THR A 148 21.65 -1.51 -19.87
N ALA A 149 21.00 -1.01 -20.93
CA ALA A 149 20.53 -1.80 -22.07
C ALA A 149 20.62 -0.95 -23.34
N ASN A 150 21.04 -1.54 -24.45
CA ASN A 150 20.91 -0.89 -25.75
C ASN A 150 19.45 -0.98 -26.24
N GLU A 151 18.84 -2.13 -26.03
CA GLU A 151 17.44 -2.41 -26.33
C GLU A 151 16.98 -3.52 -25.39
N LEU A 152 15.79 -3.40 -24.81
CA LEU A 152 15.14 -4.51 -24.09
C LEU A 152 14.41 -5.38 -25.08
N VAL A 153 14.47 -6.71 -24.89
CA VAL A 153 13.84 -7.68 -25.77
C VAL A 153 12.88 -8.57 -24.99
N GLY A 154 11.66 -8.64 -25.46
CA GLY A 154 10.59 -9.45 -24.87
C GLY A 154 10.97 -10.93 -24.82
N THR A 155 10.65 -11.58 -23.71
CA THR A 155 10.96 -12.98 -23.46
C THR A 155 9.97 -13.59 -22.46
N LYS A 156 10.14 -14.86 -22.13
CA LYS A 156 9.34 -15.54 -21.09
C LYS A 156 10.07 -15.44 -19.77
N ILE A 157 9.44 -14.80 -18.79
CA ILE A 157 9.97 -14.58 -17.43
C ILE A 157 9.03 -15.28 -16.44
N LYS A 158 9.60 -16.12 -15.60
CA LYS A 158 8.91 -16.72 -14.46
C LYS A 158 9.57 -16.19 -13.19
N PHE A 159 8.81 -15.51 -12.34
CA PHE A 159 9.33 -15.09 -11.05
C PHE A 159 9.50 -16.30 -10.11
N ASP A 160 10.62 -16.35 -9.37
CA ASP A 160 10.88 -17.40 -8.38
C ASP A 160 9.98 -17.28 -7.14
N GLY A 161 9.41 -16.10 -6.91
CA GLY A 161 8.44 -15.82 -5.85
C GLY A 161 7.51 -14.67 -6.25
N ILE A 162 6.31 -14.62 -5.64
CA ILE A 162 5.35 -13.55 -5.89
C ILE A 162 5.91 -12.23 -5.38
N THR A 163 5.99 -11.23 -6.24
CA THR A 163 6.48 -9.89 -5.94
C THR A 163 5.62 -8.82 -6.60
N VAL A 164 4.97 -7.97 -5.82
CA VAL A 164 4.13 -6.89 -6.32
C VAL A 164 4.99 -5.89 -7.09
N THR A 165 5.95 -5.25 -6.42
CA THR A 165 6.82 -4.23 -7.05
C THR A 165 7.70 -4.78 -8.17
N GLY A 166 8.08 -6.07 -8.11
CA GLY A 166 8.79 -6.75 -9.21
C GLY A 166 7.89 -6.88 -10.44
N THR A 167 6.66 -7.35 -10.27
CA THR A 167 5.67 -7.44 -11.35
C THR A 167 5.41 -6.07 -11.99
N GLU A 168 5.17 -5.03 -11.17
CA GLU A 168 4.96 -3.65 -11.63
C GLU A 168 6.14 -3.12 -12.43
N ASN A 169 7.34 -3.29 -11.91
CA ASN A 169 8.56 -2.76 -12.51
C ASN A 169 8.85 -3.41 -13.88
N ILE A 170 8.71 -4.74 -13.96
CA ILE A 170 8.96 -5.46 -15.21
C ILE A 170 7.83 -5.25 -16.22
N MET A 171 6.58 -5.14 -15.77
CA MET A 171 5.45 -4.80 -16.64
C MET A 171 5.68 -3.42 -17.30
N MET A 172 6.14 -2.42 -16.55
CA MET A 172 6.50 -1.10 -17.09
C MET A 172 7.66 -1.18 -18.08
N ALA A 173 8.73 -1.92 -17.75
CA ALA A 173 9.88 -2.08 -18.62
C ALA A 173 9.52 -2.78 -19.94
N ALA A 174 8.68 -3.81 -19.87
CA ALA A 174 8.27 -4.62 -21.02
C ALA A 174 7.42 -3.83 -22.03
N CYS A 175 6.72 -2.76 -21.60
CA CYS A 175 5.92 -1.93 -22.52
C CYS A 175 6.75 -1.31 -23.67
N LEU A 176 8.04 -1.05 -23.47
CA LEU A 176 8.94 -0.52 -24.50
C LEU A 176 9.96 -1.56 -24.98
N ALA A 177 9.87 -2.82 -24.56
CA ALA A 177 10.75 -3.88 -25.03
C ALA A 177 10.34 -4.35 -26.44
N LYS A 178 11.30 -4.78 -27.26
CA LYS A 178 11.02 -5.29 -28.59
C LYS A 178 10.39 -6.68 -28.56
N GLY A 179 9.23 -6.84 -29.17
CA GLY A 179 8.51 -8.11 -29.23
C GLY A 179 7.59 -8.32 -28.04
N THR A 180 7.29 -9.57 -27.69
CA THR A 180 6.33 -9.93 -26.66
C THR A 180 7.01 -10.47 -25.41
N THR A 181 6.60 -10.00 -24.25
CA THR A 181 7.01 -10.49 -22.93
C THR A 181 5.87 -11.27 -22.28
N TYR A 182 6.18 -12.44 -21.73
CA TYR A 182 5.27 -13.26 -20.95
C TYR A 182 5.79 -13.29 -19.50
N LEU A 183 4.99 -12.79 -18.55
CA LEU A 183 5.31 -12.84 -17.12
C LEU A 183 4.43 -13.89 -16.45
N THR A 184 5.02 -14.83 -15.73
CA THR A 184 4.30 -15.88 -14.99
C THR A 184 4.73 -15.90 -13.52
N ASN A 185 3.89 -16.50 -12.66
CA ASN A 185 4.02 -16.43 -11.20
C ASN A 185 4.06 -14.97 -10.69
N VAL A 186 3.20 -14.15 -11.26
CA VAL A 186 3.07 -12.71 -11.01
C VAL A 186 2.18 -12.44 -9.80
N ALA A 187 2.29 -11.23 -9.27
CA ALA A 187 1.35 -10.69 -8.31
C ALA A 187 -0.02 -10.41 -8.98
N LYS A 188 -1.10 -10.62 -8.24
CA LYS A 188 -2.49 -10.47 -8.73
C LYS A 188 -3.26 -9.36 -7.98
N GLU A 189 -2.56 -8.61 -7.14
CA GLU A 189 -3.16 -7.51 -6.39
C GLU A 189 -3.89 -6.53 -7.34
N PRO A 190 -5.03 -5.96 -6.92
CA PRO A 190 -5.80 -5.03 -7.74
C PRO A 190 -4.97 -3.86 -8.27
N GLU A 191 -3.91 -3.48 -7.57
CA GLU A 191 -2.97 -2.44 -7.96
C GLU A 191 -2.16 -2.79 -9.22
N ILE A 192 -1.99 -4.09 -9.52
CA ILE A 192 -1.38 -4.58 -10.76
C ILE A 192 -2.32 -4.33 -11.96
N GLU A 193 -3.62 -4.63 -11.79
CA GLU A 193 -4.64 -4.32 -12.80
C GLU A 193 -4.75 -2.82 -13.03
N ASP A 194 -4.71 -2.04 -11.95
CA ASP A 194 -4.77 -0.58 -12.02
C ASP A 194 -3.60 0.01 -12.81
N LEU A 195 -2.37 -0.49 -12.59
CA LEU A 195 -1.20 -0.08 -13.37
C LEU A 195 -1.33 -0.50 -14.83
N ALA A 196 -1.77 -1.72 -15.11
CA ALA A 196 -1.99 -2.18 -16.49
C ALA A 196 -3.03 -1.31 -17.22
N ASN A 197 -4.10 -0.91 -16.52
CA ASN A 197 -5.13 -0.02 -17.07
C ASN A 197 -4.56 1.38 -17.39
N LEU A 198 -3.70 1.94 -16.53
CA LEU A 198 -2.99 3.19 -16.85
C LEU A 198 -2.08 3.01 -18.07
N LEU A 199 -1.26 1.95 -18.10
CA LEU A 199 -0.34 1.69 -19.22
C LEU A 199 -1.11 1.54 -20.54
N ASN A 200 -2.24 0.81 -20.54
CA ASN A 200 -3.10 0.69 -21.70
C ASN A 200 -3.76 2.01 -22.10
N ALA A 201 -4.13 2.86 -21.14
CA ALA A 201 -4.59 4.22 -21.44
C ALA A 201 -3.48 5.11 -22.04
N MET A 202 -2.21 4.76 -21.80
CA MET A 202 -1.03 5.37 -22.43
C MET A 202 -0.66 4.69 -23.77
N TRP A 203 -1.49 3.79 -24.28
CA TRP A 203 -1.35 3.03 -25.52
C TRP A 203 -0.34 1.87 -25.47
N ALA A 204 -0.09 1.32 -24.31
CA ALA A 204 0.56 0.01 -24.19
C ALA A 204 -0.41 -1.10 -24.60
N ASP A 205 0.11 -2.31 -24.78
CA ASP A 205 -0.67 -3.53 -24.99
C ASP A 205 -0.31 -4.53 -23.88
N VAL A 206 -0.98 -4.39 -22.73
CA VAL A 206 -0.84 -5.23 -21.53
C VAL A 206 -2.13 -6.01 -21.33
N GLN A 207 -2.03 -7.35 -21.27
CA GLN A 207 -3.15 -8.26 -21.12
C GLN A 207 -2.90 -9.23 -19.96
N GLY A 208 -3.98 -9.74 -19.34
CA GLY A 208 -3.89 -10.75 -18.29
C GLY A 208 -3.49 -10.26 -16.90
N ALA A 209 -3.40 -8.94 -16.64
CA ALA A 209 -3.20 -8.41 -15.28
C ALA A 209 -4.30 -8.92 -14.33
N GLY A 210 -3.93 -9.31 -13.11
CA GLY A 210 -4.84 -9.96 -12.14
C GLY A 210 -4.99 -11.48 -12.32
N THR A 211 -4.35 -12.07 -13.33
CA THR A 211 -4.33 -13.52 -13.57
C THR A 211 -2.95 -14.14 -13.28
N ASP A 212 -2.76 -15.41 -13.60
CA ASP A 212 -1.47 -16.11 -13.42
C ASP A 212 -0.39 -15.73 -14.44
N GLU A 213 -0.80 -15.11 -15.55
CA GLU A 213 0.09 -14.71 -16.63
C GLU A 213 -0.27 -13.31 -17.15
N ILE A 214 0.76 -12.48 -17.30
CA ILE A 214 0.64 -11.17 -17.96
C ILE A 214 1.39 -11.24 -19.29
N VAL A 215 0.74 -10.82 -20.38
CA VAL A 215 1.31 -10.73 -21.72
C VAL A 215 1.44 -9.26 -22.09
N ILE A 216 2.65 -8.82 -22.47
CA ILE A 216 2.93 -7.46 -22.87
C ILE A 216 3.52 -7.46 -24.27
N ASN A 217 2.83 -6.83 -25.22
CA ASN A 217 3.39 -6.55 -26.54
C ASN A 217 4.03 -5.17 -26.51
N GLY A 218 5.34 -5.14 -26.66
CA GLY A 218 6.10 -3.90 -26.62
C GLY A 218 5.75 -2.97 -27.77
N VAL A 219 5.67 -1.67 -27.47
CA VAL A 219 5.35 -0.59 -28.41
C VAL A 219 6.54 0.35 -28.57
N SER A 220 6.57 1.13 -29.66
CA SER A 220 7.67 2.09 -29.93
C SER A 220 7.68 3.27 -28.98
N ASN A 221 6.51 3.73 -28.50
CA ASN A 221 6.32 4.85 -27.58
C ASN A 221 4.99 4.76 -26.87
N LEU A 222 4.95 5.37 -25.70
CA LEU A 222 3.74 5.57 -24.92
C LEU A 222 3.31 7.04 -24.97
N HIS A 223 2.02 7.28 -24.82
CA HIS A 223 1.39 8.59 -24.97
C HIS A 223 0.93 9.15 -23.63
N GLY A 224 0.63 10.46 -23.61
CA GLY A 224 0.01 11.12 -22.48
C GLY A 224 -1.43 10.65 -22.29
N THR A 225 -1.91 10.70 -21.06
CA THR A 225 -3.28 10.33 -20.71
C THR A 225 -3.75 11.05 -19.44
N SER A 226 -5.02 10.92 -19.12
CA SER A 226 -5.60 11.35 -17.84
C SER A 226 -6.21 10.13 -17.16
N PHE A 227 -5.76 9.82 -15.94
CA PHE A 227 -6.17 8.63 -15.21
C PHE A 227 -6.47 8.93 -13.74
N SER A 228 -7.52 8.31 -13.19
CA SER A 228 -7.88 8.47 -11.79
C SER A 228 -7.38 7.29 -10.96
N ILE A 229 -6.62 7.57 -9.90
CA ILE A 229 -6.17 6.56 -8.94
C ILE A 229 -7.39 5.97 -8.23
N PRO A 230 -7.59 4.65 -8.24
CA PRO A 230 -8.68 4.01 -7.49
C PRO A 230 -8.57 4.22 -6.00
N ALA A 231 -9.69 4.11 -5.27
CA ALA A 231 -9.72 4.23 -3.82
C ALA A 231 -8.87 3.15 -3.12
N ASP A 232 -8.23 3.53 -1.99
CA ASP A 232 -7.37 2.63 -1.21
C ASP A 232 -8.22 1.61 -0.44
N ARG A 233 -8.14 0.34 -0.86
CA ARG A 233 -8.85 -0.78 -0.23
C ARG A 233 -8.39 -1.04 1.21
N ILE A 234 -7.14 -0.74 1.55
CA ILE A 234 -6.61 -0.95 2.90
C ILE A 234 -7.10 0.16 3.83
N GLU A 235 -7.18 1.41 3.34
CA GLU A 235 -7.82 2.50 4.06
C GLU A 235 -9.29 2.19 4.33
N ALA A 236 -10.03 1.71 3.29
CA ALA A 236 -11.42 1.27 3.43
C ALA A 236 -11.59 0.19 4.49
N GLY A 237 -10.81 -0.88 4.42
CA GLY A 237 -10.80 -1.95 5.41
C GLY A 237 -10.49 -1.45 6.82
N THR A 238 -9.59 -0.48 6.97
CA THR A 238 -9.25 0.13 8.26
C THR A 238 -10.44 0.87 8.86
N TYR A 239 -11.23 1.62 8.07
CA TYR A 239 -12.45 2.27 8.57
C TYR A 239 -13.55 1.29 8.92
N LEU A 240 -13.69 0.19 8.17
CA LEU A 240 -14.63 -0.88 8.52
C LEU A 240 -14.25 -1.54 9.85
N VAL A 241 -12.96 -1.83 10.07
CA VAL A 241 -12.48 -2.34 11.37
C VAL A 241 -12.68 -1.29 12.47
N ALA A 242 -12.45 0.01 12.20
CA ALA A 242 -12.72 1.08 13.16
C ALA A 242 -14.18 1.09 13.62
N ALA A 243 -15.13 0.93 12.68
CA ALA A 243 -16.54 0.78 12.99
C ALA A 243 -16.81 -0.47 13.85
N ALA A 244 -16.21 -1.62 13.50
CA ALA A 244 -16.40 -2.86 14.23
C ALA A 244 -15.92 -2.76 15.69
N VAL A 245 -14.69 -2.26 15.93
CA VAL A 245 -14.11 -2.16 17.28
C VAL A 245 -14.79 -1.11 18.16
N THR A 246 -15.42 -0.10 17.56
CA THR A 246 -16.17 0.95 18.30
C THR A 246 -17.67 0.70 18.40
N ARG A 247 -18.15 -0.48 17.97
CA ARG A 247 -19.59 -0.80 17.91
C ARG A 247 -20.38 0.25 17.12
N GLY A 248 -19.83 0.68 16.01
CA GLY A 248 -20.35 1.76 15.19
C GLY A 248 -21.16 1.29 13.98
N ASN A 249 -21.51 2.28 13.16
CA ASN A 249 -22.22 2.10 11.89
C ASN A 249 -21.61 3.07 10.86
N VAL A 250 -20.80 2.55 9.93
CA VAL A 250 -20.05 3.35 8.98
C VAL A 250 -20.27 2.84 7.55
N ASN A 251 -20.53 3.77 6.63
CA ASN A 251 -20.54 3.52 5.21
C ASN A 251 -19.26 4.08 4.57
N VAL A 252 -18.54 3.25 3.81
CA VAL A 252 -17.35 3.62 3.06
C VAL A 252 -17.71 3.73 1.59
N ASP A 253 -17.65 4.94 1.04
CA ASP A 253 -17.99 5.23 -0.35
C ASP A 253 -16.78 5.23 -1.27
N GLY A 254 -17.02 4.98 -2.56
CA GLY A 254 -16.04 5.06 -3.63
C GLY A 254 -15.16 3.81 -3.75
N ILE A 255 -15.52 2.71 -3.10
CA ILE A 255 -14.75 1.47 -3.10
C ILE A 255 -15.52 0.30 -3.73
N ASN A 256 -14.88 -0.43 -4.64
CA ASN A 256 -15.41 -1.70 -5.14
C ASN A 256 -15.21 -2.80 -4.09
N PRO A 257 -16.28 -3.43 -3.57
CA PRO A 257 -16.19 -4.46 -2.54
C PRO A 257 -15.38 -5.70 -2.95
N GLU A 258 -15.34 -6.04 -4.23
CA GLU A 258 -14.59 -7.21 -4.74
C GLU A 258 -13.10 -7.13 -4.40
N ARG A 259 -12.54 -5.91 -4.30
CA ARG A 259 -11.14 -5.67 -3.94
C ARG A 259 -10.82 -6.00 -2.47
N LEU A 260 -11.85 -6.21 -1.64
CA LEU A 260 -11.77 -6.46 -0.20
C LEU A 260 -12.48 -7.75 0.23
N SER A 261 -12.83 -8.63 -0.70
CA SER A 261 -13.70 -9.79 -0.45
C SER A 261 -13.31 -10.62 0.78
N LYS A 262 -12.01 -10.91 0.97
CA LYS A 262 -11.52 -11.66 2.15
C LYS A 262 -11.61 -10.87 3.45
N VAL A 263 -11.39 -9.56 3.41
CA VAL A 263 -11.55 -8.68 4.57
C VAL A 263 -13.02 -8.61 4.98
N ILE A 264 -13.92 -8.43 3.99
CA ILE A 264 -15.39 -8.41 4.20
C ILE A 264 -15.83 -9.74 4.80
N GLN A 265 -15.44 -10.87 4.22
CA GLN A 265 -15.75 -12.20 4.74
C GLN A 265 -15.36 -12.33 6.23
N LYS A 266 -14.15 -11.89 6.61
CA LYS A 266 -13.69 -11.95 8.00
C LYS A 266 -14.43 -10.99 8.94
N LEU A 267 -14.88 -9.85 8.45
CA LEU A 267 -15.74 -8.95 9.21
C LEU A 267 -17.12 -9.55 9.42
N GLU A 268 -17.72 -10.20 8.43
CA GLU A 268 -18.99 -10.94 8.58
C GLU A 268 -18.84 -12.11 9.57
N GLU A 269 -17.76 -12.91 9.47
CA GLU A 269 -17.44 -13.98 10.43
C GLU A 269 -17.30 -13.43 11.86
N SER A 270 -16.80 -12.19 12.03
CA SER A 270 -16.69 -11.51 13.33
C SER A 270 -18.02 -11.03 13.89
N GLY A 271 -19.12 -11.17 13.13
CA GLY A 271 -20.47 -10.80 13.54
C GLY A 271 -20.92 -9.43 13.06
N ALA A 272 -20.16 -8.78 12.18
CA ALA A 272 -20.60 -7.52 11.58
C ALA A 272 -21.75 -7.73 10.59
N ASP A 273 -22.73 -6.83 10.61
CA ASP A 273 -23.77 -6.73 9.59
C ASP A 273 -23.25 -5.85 8.45
N ILE A 274 -23.10 -6.43 7.25
CA ILE A 274 -22.50 -5.75 6.10
C ILE A 274 -23.50 -5.70 4.95
N SER A 275 -23.65 -4.52 4.37
CA SER A 275 -24.39 -4.32 3.12
C SER A 275 -23.47 -3.62 2.09
N MET A 276 -23.63 -4.00 0.83
CA MET A 276 -22.74 -3.55 -0.23
C MET A 276 -23.53 -3.07 -1.45
N THR A 277 -22.98 -2.09 -2.14
CA THR A 277 -23.33 -1.74 -3.52
C THR A 277 -22.11 -1.96 -4.41
N ASN A 278 -22.21 -1.67 -5.71
CA ASN A 278 -21.04 -1.77 -6.59
C ASN A 278 -19.89 -0.78 -6.23
N ASN A 279 -20.17 0.23 -5.39
CA ASN A 279 -19.23 1.32 -5.10
C ASN A 279 -19.23 1.75 -3.63
N SER A 280 -19.79 0.97 -2.72
CA SER A 280 -19.77 1.25 -1.28
C SER A 280 -19.91 -0.01 -0.44
N ILE A 281 -19.42 0.08 0.79
CA ILE A 281 -19.53 -0.96 1.82
C ILE A 281 -20.01 -0.29 3.10
N ALA A 282 -21.16 -0.70 3.61
CA ALA A 282 -21.64 -0.28 4.91
C ALA A 282 -21.51 -1.43 5.91
N LEU A 283 -20.99 -1.11 7.10
CA LEU A 283 -20.83 -2.03 8.22
C LEU A 283 -21.53 -1.48 9.46
N SER A 284 -22.33 -2.33 10.09
CA SER A 284 -22.93 -2.07 11.41
C SER A 284 -22.52 -3.14 12.41
N MET A 285 -22.13 -2.71 13.61
CA MET A 285 -21.81 -3.57 14.76
C MET A 285 -22.67 -3.21 15.98
N GLU A 286 -23.70 -2.37 15.83
CA GLU A 286 -24.49 -1.80 16.92
C GLU A 286 -25.24 -2.86 17.73
N ASN A 287 -25.76 -3.88 17.06
CA ASN A 287 -26.63 -4.92 17.67
C ASN A 287 -25.95 -6.30 17.70
N SER A 288 -24.67 -6.37 17.43
CA SER A 288 -23.91 -7.61 17.27
C SER A 288 -22.83 -7.77 18.34
N GLU A 289 -22.52 -9.00 18.71
CA GLU A 289 -21.38 -9.32 19.57
C GLU A 289 -20.16 -9.61 18.69
N LEU A 290 -19.02 -9.00 19.01
CA LEU A 290 -17.78 -9.20 18.28
C LEU A 290 -17.21 -10.59 18.60
N LYS A 291 -17.02 -11.41 17.58
CA LYS A 291 -16.47 -12.76 17.67
C LYS A 291 -15.02 -12.77 17.19
N PRO A 292 -14.13 -13.59 17.78
CA PRO A 292 -12.77 -13.75 17.31
C PRO A 292 -12.76 -14.48 15.96
N VAL A 293 -11.83 -14.11 15.09
CA VAL A 293 -11.66 -14.72 13.77
C VAL A 293 -10.19 -15.11 13.53
N ASP A 294 -9.96 -16.33 13.05
CA ASP A 294 -8.63 -16.76 12.65
C ASP A 294 -8.26 -16.15 11.28
N ILE A 295 -7.02 -15.70 11.17
CA ILE A 295 -6.47 -15.05 9.98
C ILE A 295 -5.20 -15.78 9.54
N THR A 296 -5.06 -16.00 8.24
CA THR A 296 -3.78 -16.35 7.60
C THR A 296 -3.55 -15.36 6.49
N THR A 297 -2.48 -14.58 6.58
CA THR A 297 -2.12 -13.64 5.51
C THR A 297 -1.54 -14.37 4.32
N ALA A 298 -1.87 -13.93 3.11
CA ALA A 298 -1.31 -14.46 1.87
C ALA A 298 -1.46 -13.43 0.74
N PRO A 299 -0.76 -13.60 -0.40
CA PRO A 299 -0.97 -12.79 -1.59
C PRO A 299 -2.44 -12.78 -2.06
N PHE A 300 -2.85 -11.70 -2.71
CA PHE A 300 -4.18 -11.59 -3.27
C PHE A 300 -4.53 -12.78 -4.20
N PRO A 301 -5.75 -13.35 -4.15
CA PRO A 301 -6.96 -12.78 -3.53
C PRO A 301 -7.19 -13.17 -2.06
N GLU A 302 -6.21 -13.73 -1.40
CA GLU A 302 -6.31 -14.12 0.01
C GLU A 302 -6.23 -12.90 0.96
N PHE A 303 -6.17 -13.16 2.27
CA PHE A 303 -6.22 -12.09 3.28
C PHE A 303 -4.95 -11.22 3.25
N PRO A 304 -5.06 -9.90 3.01
CA PRO A 304 -3.91 -9.03 2.84
C PRO A 304 -3.14 -8.82 4.14
N THR A 305 -1.83 -8.99 4.10
CA THR A 305 -0.94 -8.72 5.23
C THR A 305 -1.06 -7.29 5.76
N ASP A 306 -1.47 -6.33 4.92
CA ASP A 306 -1.70 -4.92 5.28
C ASP A 306 -2.90 -4.70 6.22
N MET A 307 -3.77 -5.71 6.41
CA MET A 307 -4.89 -5.68 7.34
C MET A 307 -4.66 -6.48 8.63
N GLN A 308 -3.54 -7.17 8.74
CA GLN A 308 -3.22 -8.04 9.87
C GLN A 308 -3.23 -7.31 11.22
N ALA A 309 -2.63 -6.12 11.30
CA ALA A 309 -2.52 -5.36 12.54
C ALA A 309 -3.89 -4.81 13.02
N GLN A 310 -4.76 -4.39 12.10
CA GLN A 310 -6.11 -3.93 12.41
C GLN A 310 -6.97 -5.06 12.99
N PHE A 311 -6.88 -6.26 12.39
CA PHE A 311 -7.58 -7.44 12.91
C PHE A 311 -7.00 -7.96 14.22
N SER A 312 -5.71 -7.71 14.52
CA SER A 312 -5.14 -7.99 15.84
C SER A 312 -5.87 -7.23 16.94
N VAL A 313 -6.18 -5.95 16.72
CA VAL A 313 -6.97 -5.13 17.67
C VAL A 313 -8.41 -5.64 17.80
N MET A 314 -9.05 -5.93 16.67
CA MET A 314 -10.42 -6.43 16.67
C MET A 314 -10.53 -7.73 17.47
N ASN A 315 -9.62 -8.68 17.25
CA ASN A 315 -9.55 -9.94 17.98
C ASN A 315 -9.21 -9.75 19.46
N ALA A 316 -8.38 -8.74 19.81
CA ALA A 316 -8.01 -8.49 21.22
C ALA A 316 -9.18 -8.06 22.11
N ILE A 317 -10.26 -7.53 21.51
CA ILE A 317 -11.49 -7.16 22.24
C ILE A 317 -12.69 -8.08 21.94
N ALA A 318 -12.49 -9.11 21.13
CA ALA A 318 -13.50 -10.13 20.86
C ALA A 318 -13.52 -11.20 21.95
N LYS A 319 -14.68 -11.78 22.22
CA LYS A 319 -14.84 -12.75 23.29
C LYS A 319 -14.38 -14.16 22.87
N GLY A 320 -13.17 -14.54 23.21
CA GLY A 320 -12.60 -15.86 22.89
C GLY A 320 -11.13 -15.78 22.54
N THR A 321 -10.64 -16.79 21.85
CA THR A 321 -9.23 -16.88 21.39
C THR A 321 -9.22 -17.02 19.88
N SER A 322 -8.25 -16.34 19.24
CA SER A 322 -8.00 -16.42 17.80
C SER A 322 -6.52 -16.51 17.49
N ASN A 323 -6.20 -16.91 16.26
CA ASN A 323 -4.86 -17.05 15.75
C ASN A 323 -4.68 -16.21 14.51
N ILE A 324 -3.56 -15.50 14.42
CA ILE A 324 -3.13 -14.82 13.22
C ILE A 324 -1.80 -15.41 12.77
N TYR A 325 -1.79 -15.98 11.56
CA TYR A 325 -0.59 -16.49 10.90
C TYR A 325 -0.13 -15.48 9.86
N GLU A 326 1.07 -14.88 10.07
CA GLU A 326 1.71 -13.99 9.11
C GLU A 326 2.67 -14.79 8.23
N THR A 327 2.33 -14.92 6.93
CA THR A 327 3.11 -15.73 5.99
C THR A 327 3.82 -14.91 4.91
N VAL A 328 3.62 -13.59 4.89
CA VAL A 328 4.18 -12.70 3.89
C VAL A 328 5.44 -11.99 4.39
N PHE A 329 5.41 -11.50 5.64
CA PHE A 329 6.53 -10.76 6.23
C PHE A 329 6.90 -11.27 7.63
N GLU A 330 8.12 -11.72 7.79
CA GLU A 330 8.63 -12.40 9.00
C GLU A 330 8.64 -11.53 10.26
N ASN A 331 8.74 -10.19 10.14
CA ASN A 331 8.86 -9.27 11.27
C ASN A 331 7.62 -8.38 11.48
N ARG A 332 6.44 -8.80 11.03
CA ARG A 332 5.28 -7.91 11.01
C ARG A 332 4.45 -7.88 12.29
N PHE A 333 4.99 -8.35 13.41
CA PHE A 333 4.34 -8.35 14.72
C PHE A 333 4.88 -7.29 15.70
N MET A 334 5.66 -6.32 15.25
CA MET A 334 6.26 -5.30 16.13
C MET A 334 5.24 -4.47 16.92
N HIS A 335 4.04 -4.26 16.39
CA HIS A 335 2.96 -3.52 17.05
C HIS A 335 2.37 -4.26 18.26
N ILE A 336 2.54 -5.57 18.37
CA ILE A 336 1.96 -6.37 19.46
C ILE A 336 2.50 -5.94 20.82
N GLN A 337 3.78 -5.55 20.91
CA GLN A 337 4.34 -5.05 22.16
C GLN A 337 3.63 -3.78 22.64
N GLU A 338 3.30 -2.88 21.72
CA GLU A 338 2.56 -1.66 22.04
C GLU A 338 1.09 -1.94 22.37
N LEU A 339 0.45 -2.92 21.68
CA LEU A 339 -0.90 -3.37 22.03
C LEU A 339 -0.95 -4.02 23.42
N ASN A 340 0.04 -4.84 23.78
CA ASN A 340 0.14 -5.43 25.12
C ASN A 340 0.32 -4.38 26.23
N ARG A 341 0.98 -3.23 25.93
CA ARG A 341 1.02 -2.06 26.84
C ARG A 341 -0.36 -1.44 27.08
N MET A 342 -1.28 -1.59 26.11
CA MET A 342 -2.68 -1.15 26.24
C MET A 342 -3.58 -2.20 26.91
N GLY A 343 -3.03 -3.32 27.34
CA GLY A 343 -3.75 -4.40 28.04
C GLY A 343 -4.23 -5.55 27.16
N CYS A 344 -3.78 -5.66 25.90
CA CYS A 344 -4.02 -6.85 25.10
C CYS A 344 -3.31 -8.07 25.70
N ASP A 345 -3.88 -9.27 25.50
CA ASP A 345 -3.27 -10.56 25.83
C ASP A 345 -2.89 -11.27 24.52
N ILE A 346 -1.72 -10.93 23.99
CA ILE A 346 -1.21 -11.48 22.72
C ILE A 346 0.17 -12.09 22.91
N GLU A 347 0.29 -13.36 22.53
CA GLU A 347 1.55 -14.14 22.54
C GLU A 347 2.02 -14.39 21.10
N ILE A 348 3.31 -14.21 20.83
CA ILE A 348 3.92 -14.48 19.52
C ILE A 348 4.71 -15.79 19.58
N ASN A 349 4.42 -16.71 18.65
CA ASN A 349 5.10 -17.99 18.50
C ASN A 349 5.56 -18.12 17.02
N GLY A 350 6.78 -17.70 16.72
CA GLY A 350 7.29 -17.65 15.35
C GLY A 350 6.47 -16.70 14.47
N ASN A 351 5.80 -17.24 13.46
CA ASN A 351 4.92 -16.47 12.56
C ASN A 351 3.43 -16.48 12.99
N GLN A 352 3.13 -16.95 14.21
CA GLN A 352 1.78 -16.99 14.77
C GLN A 352 1.67 -16.02 15.92
N ALA A 353 0.59 -15.24 15.94
CA ALA A 353 0.11 -14.50 17.11
C ALA A 353 -1.15 -15.18 17.64
N VAL A 354 -1.12 -15.60 18.92
CA VAL A 354 -2.26 -16.12 19.66
C VAL A 354 -2.86 -14.98 20.46
N ILE A 355 -4.12 -14.64 20.20
CA ILE A 355 -4.82 -13.48 20.76
C ILE A 355 -5.94 -13.97 21.64
N LYS A 356 -5.86 -13.66 22.95
CA LYS A 356 -6.95 -13.91 23.91
C LYS A 356 -7.71 -12.60 24.12
N GLY A 357 -9.00 -12.61 23.84
CA GLY A 357 -9.83 -11.43 23.98
C GLY A 357 -9.95 -10.96 25.42
N VAL A 358 -9.78 -9.65 25.63
CA VAL A 358 -9.90 -8.99 26.93
C VAL A 358 -11.18 -8.16 27.02
N LYS A 359 -11.59 -7.85 28.25
CA LYS A 359 -12.81 -7.08 28.49
C LYS A 359 -12.69 -5.62 28.04
N SER A 360 -11.54 -5.01 28.28
CA SER A 360 -11.25 -3.60 28.00
C SER A 360 -9.77 -3.42 27.66
N LEU A 361 -9.49 -2.48 26.78
CA LEU A 361 -8.15 -1.90 26.61
C LEU A 361 -8.05 -0.61 27.39
N TYR A 362 -6.85 -0.20 27.74
CA TYR A 362 -6.58 1.02 28.50
C TYR A 362 -5.70 1.98 27.73
N GLY A 363 -6.02 3.26 27.82
CA GLY A 363 -5.22 4.31 27.22
C GLY A 363 -3.80 4.31 27.75
N ALA A 364 -2.83 4.44 26.86
CA ALA A 364 -1.41 4.43 27.18
C ALA A 364 -0.61 5.36 26.23
N GLU A 365 0.64 5.64 26.60
CA GLU A 365 1.62 6.23 25.68
C GLU A 365 2.25 5.09 24.86
N VAL A 366 2.07 5.14 23.55
CA VAL A 366 2.53 4.12 22.59
C VAL A 366 3.28 4.75 21.41
N MET A 367 4.09 3.97 20.74
CA MET A 367 4.89 4.41 19.60
C MET A 367 4.47 3.69 18.31
N ALA A 368 4.24 4.46 17.26
CA ALA A 368 4.13 3.93 15.91
C ALA A 368 5.45 3.26 15.48
N THR A 369 5.37 2.03 14.99
CA THR A 369 6.55 1.22 14.59
C THR A 369 6.69 1.10 13.08
N ASP A 370 5.58 1.04 12.37
CA ASP A 370 5.49 1.05 10.91
C ASP A 370 4.13 1.60 10.47
N LEU A 371 3.96 1.74 9.16
CA LEU A 371 2.78 2.33 8.53
C LEU A 371 1.44 1.68 8.96
N ARG A 372 1.33 0.36 8.88
CA ARG A 372 0.07 -0.36 9.15
C ARG A 372 -0.12 -0.66 10.63
N ALA A 373 0.96 -0.97 11.33
CA ALA A 373 0.95 -1.10 12.79
C ALA A 373 0.46 0.19 13.47
N SER A 374 0.86 1.34 12.95
CA SER A 374 0.43 2.64 13.47
C SER A 374 -1.09 2.82 13.43
N ALA A 375 -1.75 2.39 12.36
CA ALA A 375 -3.21 2.44 12.26
C ALA A 375 -3.88 1.56 13.32
N SER A 376 -3.31 0.37 13.64
CA SER A 376 -3.87 -0.49 14.70
C SER A 376 -3.82 0.17 16.08
N LEU A 377 -2.78 0.96 16.38
CA LEU A 377 -2.69 1.70 17.65
C LEU A 377 -3.75 2.81 17.74
N ILE A 378 -4.11 3.44 16.61
CA ILE A 378 -5.25 4.37 16.57
C ILE A 378 -6.54 3.62 16.88
N LEU A 379 -6.78 2.48 16.20
CA LEU A 379 -7.97 1.66 16.44
C LEU A 379 -8.08 1.19 17.89
N ALA A 380 -6.97 0.75 18.48
CA ALA A 380 -6.92 0.39 19.89
C ALA A 380 -7.25 1.58 20.79
N GLY A 381 -6.72 2.78 20.48
CA GLY A 381 -7.02 4.02 21.21
C GLY A 381 -8.50 4.42 21.13
N LEU A 382 -9.17 4.17 20.00
CA LEU A 382 -10.60 4.48 19.83
C LEU A 382 -11.51 3.63 20.74
N CYS A 383 -11.13 2.38 21.03
CA CYS A 383 -11.90 1.48 21.87
C CYS A 383 -11.36 1.33 23.31
N ALA A 384 -10.23 1.96 23.64
CA ALA A 384 -9.64 1.94 24.98
C ALA A 384 -10.38 2.83 25.97
N GLU A 385 -10.33 2.48 27.25
CA GLU A 385 -10.74 3.34 28.34
C GLU A 385 -9.70 4.42 28.62
N GLY A 386 -10.10 5.69 28.64
CA GLY A 386 -9.20 6.82 28.89
C GLY A 386 -8.61 7.45 27.64
N GLN A 387 -7.35 7.87 27.72
CA GLN A 387 -6.64 8.56 26.62
C GLN A 387 -5.41 7.81 26.19
N THR A 388 -5.21 7.70 24.87
CA THR A 388 -4.02 7.11 24.25
C THR A 388 -3.23 8.18 23.52
N THR A 389 -1.92 8.22 23.76
CA THR A 389 -1.00 9.09 23.01
C THR A 389 -0.17 8.23 22.06
N VAL A 390 -0.31 8.46 20.76
CA VAL A 390 0.49 7.78 19.72
C VAL A 390 1.58 8.73 19.24
N SER A 391 2.84 8.36 19.47
CA SER A 391 4.02 9.11 19.01
C SER A 391 4.58 8.53 17.69
N ARG A 392 5.54 9.23 17.06
CA ARG A 392 6.15 8.87 15.76
C ARG A 392 5.14 8.74 14.62
N ILE A 393 4.14 9.61 14.58
CA ILE A 393 3.03 9.56 13.63
C ILE A 393 3.43 9.78 12.16
N TYR A 394 4.66 10.18 11.89
CA TYR A 394 5.21 10.22 10.53
C TYR A 394 5.11 8.85 9.81
N HIS A 395 5.02 7.73 10.55
CA HIS A 395 4.70 6.43 9.97
C HIS A 395 3.27 6.37 9.45
N ILE A 396 2.32 6.99 10.16
CA ILE A 396 0.90 7.06 9.77
C ILE A 396 0.74 7.89 8.50
N ASP A 397 1.40 9.06 8.45
CA ASP A 397 1.33 10.04 7.35
C ASP A 397 1.90 9.50 6.02
N ARG A 398 2.57 8.36 6.06
CA ARG A 398 3.03 7.65 4.87
C ARG A 398 1.94 6.83 4.18
N GLY A 399 0.83 6.53 4.83
CA GLY A 399 -0.17 5.62 4.29
C GLY A 399 -1.63 5.94 4.57
N TYR A 400 -1.89 6.92 5.40
CA TYR A 400 -3.24 7.38 5.70
C TYR A 400 -3.29 8.90 5.61
N GLU A 401 -4.10 9.39 4.70
CA GLU A 401 -4.30 10.82 4.51
C GLU A 401 -5.19 11.36 5.63
N ARG A 402 -4.60 12.18 6.54
CA ARG A 402 -5.32 12.86 7.63
C ARG A 402 -6.30 11.95 8.36
N ILE A 403 -5.84 10.79 8.78
CA ILE A 403 -6.69 9.77 9.41
C ILE A 403 -7.48 10.31 10.62
N GLU A 404 -6.87 11.23 11.39
CA GLU A 404 -7.52 11.88 12.52
C GLU A 404 -8.71 12.75 12.11
N GLU A 405 -8.60 13.51 11.02
CA GLU A 405 -9.71 14.33 10.51
C GLU A 405 -10.86 13.46 10.02
N LYS A 406 -10.53 12.41 9.27
CA LYS A 406 -11.51 11.46 8.72
C LYS A 406 -12.23 10.69 9.82
N LEU A 407 -11.51 10.21 10.84
CA LEU A 407 -12.13 9.55 12.00
C LEU A 407 -12.93 10.52 12.87
N ASN A 408 -12.48 11.76 13.04
CA ASN A 408 -13.24 12.80 13.74
C ASN A 408 -14.55 13.13 13.00
N TYR A 409 -14.54 13.13 11.67
CA TYR A 409 -15.76 13.29 10.87
C TYR A 409 -16.79 12.18 11.15
N LEU A 410 -16.33 10.95 11.48
CA LEU A 410 -17.17 9.83 11.91
C LEU A 410 -17.52 9.87 13.41
N GLY A 411 -17.07 10.89 14.17
CA GLY A 411 -17.42 11.09 15.58
C GLY A 411 -16.34 10.68 16.59
N ALA A 412 -15.12 10.37 16.17
CA ALA A 412 -13.99 10.19 17.08
C ALA A 412 -13.60 11.49 17.79
N GLU A 413 -12.74 11.38 18.81
CA GLU A 413 -12.06 12.50 19.47
C GLU A 413 -10.54 12.30 19.36
N ILE A 414 -9.95 12.81 18.29
CA ILE A 414 -8.51 12.72 18.04
C ILE A 414 -7.96 14.12 17.82
N LEU A 415 -6.86 14.43 18.50
CA LEU A 415 -6.14 15.69 18.34
C LEU A 415 -4.73 15.42 17.86
N ARG A 416 -4.29 16.12 16.81
CA ARG A 416 -2.89 16.18 16.40
C ARG A 416 -2.21 17.29 17.18
N LEU A 417 -1.20 16.95 17.96
CA LEU A 417 -0.48 17.85 18.83
C LEU A 417 0.98 18.00 18.37
N PRO A 418 1.55 19.20 18.42
CA PRO A 418 2.99 19.39 18.28
C PRO A 418 3.73 18.68 19.41
N SER A 419 4.96 18.28 19.15
CA SER A 419 5.85 17.68 20.17
C SER A 419 6.47 18.72 21.05
#